data_83a1c4d274953f9e739298cfd1af0517
#
_entry.id   83a1c4d274953f9e739298cfd1af0517
#
_cell.length_a   1.000
_cell.length_b   1.000
_cell.length_c   1.000
_cell.angle_alpha   90.00
_cell.angle_beta   90.00
_cell.angle_gamma   90.00
#
_symmetry.space_group_name_H-M   'P 1'
#
loop_
_entity.id
_entity.type
_entity.pdbx_description
1 polymer ?
#
loop_
_entity_poly.entity_id
_entity_poly.type
_entity_poly.pdbx_seq_one_letter_code
_entity_poly.pdbx_strand_id
1 'polypeptide(L)'
;MIRTERLLLRRATWGDLEAVHRLFSNPQAMRYWSRPEHETLEETRAWLRFLVEPAADSLDFLIEKDGAVIGKAGAWQLPEVGFLLHPDHWGQGLAFEAMAAVIAHVEAEHPALPELTAEVDPRNAASLRLLDRLGFHETHRAERTLLWKDEWCDSIYLARPRWGLAA
;
A
#
# COMPACT_ATOMS: atom_id res chain seq x y z
N MET A 1 13.86 3.81 -7.15
CA MET A 1 13.30 5.18 -7.06
C MET A 1 12.50 5.42 -8.32
N ILE A 2 11.23 5.82 -8.17
CA ILE A 2 10.29 6.05 -9.27
C ILE A 2 9.83 7.52 -9.20
N ARG A 3 9.89 8.25 -10.31
CA ARG A 3 9.36 9.62 -10.41
C ARG A 3 8.09 9.61 -11.25
N THR A 4 7.09 10.33 -10.77
CA THR A 4 5.85 10.60 -11.49
C THR A 4 5.72 12.11 -11.74
N GLU A 5 4.57 12.57 -12.20
CA GLU A 5 4.32 14.00 -12.41
C GLU A 5 4.42 14.81 -11.12
N ARG A 6 3.86 14.28 -10.02
CA ARG A 6 3.72 14.99 -8.73
C ARG A 6 4.44 14.33 -7.56
N LEU A 7 4.95 13.09 -7.73
CA LEU A 7 5.43 12.26 -6.65
C LEU A 7 6.83 11.72 -6.90
N LEU A 8 7.51 11.45 -5.78
CA LEU A 8 8.72 10.64 -5.74
C LEU A 8 8.45 9.41 -4.87
N LEU A 9 8.56 8.23 -5.45
CA LEU A 9 8.50 6.98 -4.72
C LEU A 9 9.93 6.51 -4.48
N ARG A 10 10.33 6.38 -3.23
CA ARG A 10 11.68 6.00 -2.85
C ARG A 10 11.72 4.99 -1.70
N ARG A 11 12.82 4.29 -1.57
CA ARG A 11 13.05 3.43 -0.41
C ARG A 11 13.09 4.27 0.86
N ALA A 12 12.65 3.66 1.94
CA ALA A 12 12.73 4.25 3.28
C ALA A 12 14.16 4.24 3.79
N THR A 13 14.44 5.18 4.68
CA THR A 13 15.66 5.26 5.47
C THR A 13 15.32 5.39 6.96
N TRP A 14 16.27 5.18 7.84
CA TRP A 14 16.06 5.40 9.28
C TRP A 14 15.72 6.86 9.61
N GLY A 15 16.13 7.81 8.76
CA GLY A 15 15.77 9.22 8.88
C GLY A 15 14.29 9.54 8.67
N ASP A 16 13.52 8.60 8.14
CA ASP A 16 12.09 8.78 7.87
C ASP A 16 11.19 8.47 9.08
N LEU A 17 11.76 8.07 10.23
CA LEU A 17 11.02 7.58 11.39
C LEU A 17 9.88 8.52 11.82
N GLU A 18 10.16 9.81 11.99
CA GLU A 18 9.15 10.80 12.41
C GLU A 18 8.03 10.97 11.36
N ALA A 19 8.41 10.99 10.08
CA ALA A 19 7.45 11.13 8.99
C ALA A 19 6.55 9.90 8.87
N VAL A 20 7.13 8.71 8.99
CA VAL A 20 6.40 7.44 8.98
C VAL A 20 5.53 7.32 10.23
N HIS A 21 6.00 7.79 11.40
CA HIS A 21 5.19 7.80 12.61
C HIS A 21 3.94 8.67 12.47
N ARG A 22 4.06 9.87 11.89
CA ARG A 22 2.88 10.72 11.62
C ARG A 22 1.82 10.02 10.76
N LEU A 23 2.25 9.18 9.82
CA LEU A 23 1.35 8.40 8.97
C LEU A 23 0.71 7.25 9.74
N PHE A 24 1.51 6.43 10.43
CA PHE A 24 1.05 5.20 11.10
C PHE A 24 0.43 5.43 12.47
N SER A 25 0.59 6.59 13.08
CA SER A 25 -0.13 7.00 14.29
C SER A 25 -1.47 7.70 14.00
N ASN A 26 -1.78 7.95 12.73
CA ASN A 26 -3.03 8.58 12.34
C ASN A 26 -4.16 7.54 12.28
N PRO A 27 -5.18 7.61 13.18
CA PRO A 27 -6.24 6.61 13.25
C PRO A 27 -7.12 6.59 11.99
N GLN A 28 -7.25 7.71 11.29
CA GLN A 28 -8.02 7.80 10.05
C GLN A 28 -7.29 7.07 8.90
N ALA A 29 -5.97 7.28 8.79
CA ALA A 29 -5.14 6.59 7.80
C ALA A 29 -5.16 5.07 8.04
N MET A 30 -5.08 4.64 9.30
CA MET A 30 -4.96 3.24 9.69
C MET A 30 -6.29 2.51 9.86
N ARG A 31 -7.43 3.17 9.65
CA ARG A 31 -8.77 2.61 9.88
C ARG A 31 -9.01 1.25 9.23
N TYR A 32 -8.51 1.04 8.02
CA TYR A 32 -8.68 -0.20 7.25
C TYR A 32 -7.35 -0.91 6.98
N TRP A 33 -6.32 -0.55 7.73
CA TRP A 33 -5.03 -1.23 7.64
C TRP A 33 -5.06 -2.57 8.38
N SER A 34 -4.11 -3.45 8.12
CA SER A 34 -4.02 -4.78 8.74
C SER A 34 -3.75 -4.77 10.27
N ARG A 35 -3.51 -3.60 10.82
CA ARG A 35 -3.29 -3.39 12.26
C ARG A 35 -3.73 -1.98 12.67
N PRO A 36 -4.04 -1.77 13.95
CA PRO A 36 -4.34 -0.43 14.48
C PRO A 36 -3.19 0.56 14.31
N GLU A 37 -3.51 1.82 14.51
CA GLU A 37 -2.54 2.91 14.57
C GLU A 37 -1.46 2.64 15.63
N HIS A 38 -0.23 3.08 15.34
CA HIS A 38 0.88 3.00 16.29
C HIS A 38 0.70 4.01 17.42
N GLU A 39 0.86 3.56 18.66
CA GLU A 39 0.74 4.42 19.83
C GLU A 39 2.08 5.08 20.20
N THR A 40 3.20 4.45 19.85
CA THR A 40 4.53 4.90 20.23
C THR A 40 5.47 4.98 19.01
N LEU A 41 6.47 5.85 19.14
CA LEU A 41 7.54 5.96 18.15
C LEU A 41 8.36 4.66 18.04
N GLU A 42 8.47 3.92 19.14
CA GLU A 42 9.19 2.64 19.18
C GLU A 42 8.49 1.56 18.34
N GLU A 43 7.15 1.50 18.37
CA GLU A 43 6.39 0.62 17.49
C GLU A 43 6.64 0.97 16.02
N THR A 44 6.65 2.26 15.69
CA THR A 44 6.95 2.71 14.34
C THR A 44 8.38 2.37 13.94
N ARG A 45 9.35 2.51 14.84
CA ARG A 45 10.75 2.15 14.60
C ARG A 45 10.89 0.65 14.29
N ALA A 46 10.23 -0.20 15.08
CA ALA A 46 10.23 -1.64 14.88
C ALA A 46 9.63 -2.02 13.51
N TRP A 47 8.57 -1.32 13.10
CA TRP A 47 7.92 -1.53 11.82
C TRP A 47 8.73 -0.96 10.64
N LEU A 48 9.32 0.23 10.79
CA LEU A 48 10.15 0.88 9.78
C LEU A 48 11.33 0.01 9.34
N ARG A 49 11.84 -0.83 10.23
CA ARG A 49 12.91 -1.77 9.90
C ARG A 49 12.58 -2.61 8.66
N PHE A 50 11.33 -3.06 8.51
CA PHE A 50 10.92 -3.86 7.35
C PHE A 50 10.93 -3.07 6.03
N LEU A 51 10.81 -1.74 6.08
CA LEU A 51 10.93 -0.89 4.90
C LEU A 51 12.39 -0.52 4.59
N VAL A 52 13.24 -0.43 5.62
CA VAL A 52 14.66 -0.08 5.46
C VAL A 52 15.49 -1.30 5.10
N GLU A 53 15.13 -2.46 5.67
CA GLU A 53 15.77 -3.76 5.45
C GLU A 53 14.75 -4.74 4.86
N PRO A 54 14.26 -4.48 3.63
CA PRO A 54 13.17 -5.26 3.05
C PRO A 54 13.59 -6.70 2.70
N ALA A 55 12.64 -7.62 2.74
CA ALA A 55 12.80 -8.95 2.16
C ALA A 55 13.03 -8.86 0.64
N ALA A 56 13.59 -9.93 0.05
CA ALA A 56 13.98 -9.95 -1.36
C ALA A 56 12.79 -9.77 -2.33
N ASP A 57 11.59 -10.16 -1.91
CA ASP A 57 10.35 -10.07 -2.67
C ASP A 57 9.49 -8.85 -2.28
N SER A 58 10.05 -7.93 -1.50
CA SER A 58 9.40 -6.68 -1.10
C SER A 58 9.78 -5.52 -2.03
N LEU A 59 8.77 -4.84 -2.57
CA LEU A 59 8.89 -3.65 -3.40
C LEU A 59 8.06 -2.49 -2.84
N ASP A 60 8.30 -2.16 -1.57
CA ASP A 60 7.61 -1.08 -0.87
C ASP A 60 8.38 0.23 -0.98
N PHE A 61 7.64 1.33 -1.17
CA PHE A 61 8.17 2.69 -1.32
C PHE A 61 7.44 3.66 -0.40
N LEU A 62 8.15 4.64 0.12
CA LEU A 62 7.54 5.85 0.66
C LEU A 62 7.14 6.76 -0.50
N ILE A 63 5.97 7.38 -0.37
CA ILE A 63 5.46 8.39 -1.30
C ILE A 63 5.86 9.75 -0.76
N GLU A 64 6.66 10.48 -1.52
CA GLU A 64 7.09 11.83 -1.20
C GLU A 64 6.47 12.82 -2.19
N LYS A 65 5.94 13.93 -1.66
CA LYS A 65 5.43 15.08 -2.41
C LYS A 65 6.03 16.36 -1.82
N ASP A 66 6.62 17.18 -2.67
CA ASP A 66 7.23 18.47 -2.28
C ASP A 66 8.23 18.33 -1.10
N GLY A 67 8.99 17.23 -1.07
CA GLY A 67 9.98 16.92 -0.02
C GLY A 67 9.42 16.36 1.28
N ALA A 68 8.11 16.11 1.36
CA ALA A 68 7.46 15.52 2.52
C ALA A 68 6.94 14.10 2.24
N VAL A 69 7.18 13.16 3.16
CA VAL A 69 6.56 11.84 3.09
C VAL A 69 5.08 11.96 3.43
N ILE A 70 4.23 11.55 2.48
CA ILE A 70 2.77 11.63 2.57
C ILE A 70 2.08 10.27 2.61
N GLY A 71 2.82 9.19 2.38
CA GLY A 71 2.25 7.84 2.35
C GLY A 71 3.27 6.77 2.00
N LYS A 72 2.75 5.58 1.76
CA LYS A 72 3.51 4.44 1.21
C LYS A 72 2.69 3.74 0.13
N ALA A 73 3.36 3.11 -0.83
CA ALA A 73 2.76 2.25 -1.83
C ALA A 73 3.77 1.20 -2.30
N GLY A 74 3.29 0.00 -2.58
CA GLY A 74 4.15 -1.07 -3.06
C GLY A 74 3.64 -2.45 -2.73
N ALA A 75 4.54 -3.43 -2.81
CA ALA A 75 4.30 -4.80 -2.40
C ALA A 75 5.09 -5.08 -1.11
N TRP A 76 4.38 -5.39 -0.04
CA TRP A 76 4.99 -5.93 1.17
C TRP A 76 5.70 -7.25 0.86
N GLN A 77 5.01 -8.12 0.16
CA GLN A 77 5.49 -9.37 -0.38
C GLN A 77 4.73 -9.63 -1.69
N LEU A 78 5.46 -9.74 -2.80
CA LEU A 78 4.85 -10.06 -4.09
C LEU A 78 4.09 -11.40 -4.03
N PRO A 79 2.91 -11.51 -4.66
CA PRO A 79 2.28 -10.55 -5.58
C PRO A 79 1.36 -9.51 -4.92
N GLU A 80 1.25 -9.46 -3.59
CA GLU A 80 0.30 -8.59 -2.89
C GLU A 80 0.80 -7.15 -2.81
N VAL A 81 -0.04 -6.24 -3.29
CA VAL A 81 0.21 -4.79 -3.26
C VAL A 81 -0.73 -4.08 -2.29
N GLY A 82 -0.24 -2.97 -1.74
CA GLY A 82 -1.02 -2.12 -0.84
C GLY A 82 -0.53 -0.68 -0.86
N PHE A 83 -1.34 0.20 -0.33
CA PHE A 83 -1.04 1.63 -0.24
C PHE A 83 -1.71 2.26 0.97
N LEU A 84 -1.08 3.30 1.47
CA LEU A 84 -1.55 4.12 2.58
C LEU A 84 -1.19 5.56 2.29
N LEU A 85 -2.12 6.49 2.47
CA LEU A 85 -1.91 7.91 2.27
C LEU A 85 -2.44 8.69 3.48
N HIS A 86 -1.68 9.69 3.91
CA HIS A 86 -2.15 10.59 4.97
C HIS A 86 -3.44 11.29 4.54
N PRO A 87 -4.44 11.45 5.43
CA PRO A 87 -5.76 12.00 5.08
C PRO A 87 -5.72 13.36 4.40
N ASP A 88 -4.77 14.23 4.77
CA ASP A 88 -4.61 15.56 4.17
C ASP A 88 -4.33 15.52 2.65
N HIS A 89 -3.98 14.35 2.13
CA HIS A 89 -3.66 14.15 0.71
C HIS A 89 -4.70 13.31 -0.04
N TRP A 90 -5.82 12.99 0.61
CA TRP A 90 -6.91 12.25 -0.02
C TRP A 90 -7.66 13.09 -1.07
N GLY A 91 -8.36 12.43 -1.98
CA GLY A 91 -9.22 13.08 -2.97
C GLY A 91 -8.50 13.81 -4.11
N GLN A 92 -7.16 13.73 -4.15
CA GLN A 92 -6.32 14.43 -5.13
C GLN A 92 -5.77 13.53 -6.25
N GLY A 93 -6.15 12.24 -6.26
CA GLY A 93 -5.66 11.26 -7.23
C GLY A 93 -4.24 10.76 -6.98
N LEU A 94 -3.59 11.17 -5.88
CA LEU A 94 -2.17 10.84 -5.60
C LEU A 94 -1.95 9.35 -5.35
N ALA A 95 -2.87 8.67 -4.66
CA ALA A 95 -2.79 7.23 -4.45
C ALA A 95 -2.90 6.45 -5.77
N PHE A 96 -3.75 6.89 -6.69
CA PHE A 96 -3.86 6.31 -8.03
C PHE A 96 -2.55 6.48 -8.81
N GLU A 97 -1.98 7.69 -8.80
CA GLU A 97 -0.71 8.01 -9.48
C GLU A 97 0.43 7.15 -8.93
N ALA A 98 0.54 7.05 -7.61
CA ALA A 98 1.56 6.23 -6.95
C ALA A 98 1.42 4.74 -7.32
N MET A 99 0.21 4.20 -7.19
CA MET A 99 -0.03 2.78 -7.47
C MET A 99 0.13 2.43 -8.95
N ALA A 100 -0.27 3.29 -9.88
CA ALA A 100 -0.02 3.08 -11.30
C ALA A 100 1.48 2.98 -11.61
N ALA A 101 2.29 3.83 -10.98
CA ALA A 101 3.74 3.80 -11.13
C ALA A 101 4.38 2.55 -10.49
N VAL A 102 3.89 2.13 -9.31
CA VAL A 102 4.32 0.88 -8.66
C VAL A 102 4.02 -0.32 -9.54
N ILE A 103 2.79 -0.43 -10.06
CA ILE A 103 2.37 -1.54 -10.91
C ILE A 103 3.26 -1.63 -12.15
N ALA A 104 3.48 -0.52 -12.85
CA ALA A 104 4.37 -0.48 -14.00
C ALA A 104 5.80 -0.92 -13.67
N HIS A 105 6.31 -0.50 -12.52
CA HIS A 105 7.64 -0.89 -12.05
C HIS A 105 7.71 -2.40 -11.73
N VAL A 106 6.72 -2.94 -11.01
CA VAL A 106 6.67 -4.38 -10.69
C VAL A 106 6.59 -5.21 -11.97
N GLU A 107 5.76 -4.82 -12.93
CA GLU A 107 5.62 -5.54 -14.20
C GLU A 107 6.91 -5.52 -15.03
N ALA A 108 7.71 -4.46 -14.93
CA ALA A 108 9.00 -4.38 -15.59
C ALA A 108 10.08 -5.25 -14.93
N GLU A 109 10.16 -5.20 -13.59
CA GLU A 109 11.18 -5.92 -12.81
C GLU A 109 10.85 -7.43 -12.69
N HIS A 110 9.56 -7.79 -12.70
CA HIS A 110 9.08 -9.17 -12.52
C HIS A 110 8.24 -9.64 -13.72
N PRO A 111 8.85 -9.79 -14.92
CA PRO A 111 8.10 -10.12 -16.13
C PRO A 111 7.42 -11.51 -16.10
N ALA A 112 7.83 -12.39 -15.22
CA ALA A 112 7.24 -13.71 -15.05
C ALA A 112 6.06 -13.75 -14.06
N LEU A 113 5.77 -12.64 -13.36
CA LEU A 113 4.67 -12.58 -12.39
C LEU A 113 3.33 -12.58 -13.14
N PRO A 114 2.44 -13.55 -12.90
CA PRO A 114 1.21 -13.70 -13.69
C PRO A 114 0.13 -12.67 -13.32
N GLU A 115 0.13 -12.23 -12.07
CA GLU A 115 -0.87 -11.29 -11.55
C GLU A 115 -0.33 -10.53 -10.33
N LEU A 116 -0.98 -9.42 -10.01
CA LEU A 116 -0.89 -8.74 -8.72
C LEU A 116 -2.17 -8.98 -7.93
N THR A 117 -2.05 -9.05 -6.61
CA THR A 117 -3.19 -9.23 -5.71
C THR A 117 -3.31 -8.07 -4.74
N ALA A 118 -4.50 -7.90 -4.17
CA ALA A 118 -4.75 -6.96 -3.09
C ALA A 118 -5.84 -7.51 -2.17
N GLU A 119 -5.75 -7.16 -0.89
CA GLU A 119 -6.77 -7.45 0.12
C GLU A 119 -7.32 -6.15 0.67
N VAL A 120 -8.64 -6.01 0.75
CA VAL A 120 -9.31 -4.77 1.16
C VAL A 120 -10.50 -5.08 2.06
N ASP A 121 -10.66 -4.31 3.14
CA ASP A 121 -11.88 -4.31 3.94
C ASP A 121 -13.07 -3.87 3.06
N PRO A 122 -14.19 -4.62 3.03
CA PRO A 122 -15.36 -4.29 2.20
C PRO A 122 -15.93 -2.88 2.40
N ARG A 123 -15.68 -2.29 3.56
CA ARG A 123 -16.13 -0.93 3.92
C ARG A 123 -15.23 0.17 3.33
N ASN A 124 -14.02 -0.19 2.87
CA ASN A 124 -13.09 0.76 2.27
C ASN A 124 -13.41 1.02 0.80
N ALA A 125 -14.53 1.69 0.58
CA ALA A 125 -15.02 2.00 -0.77
C ALA A 125 -14.04 2.82 -1.62
N ALA A 126 -13.21 3.66 -0.99
CA ALA A 126 -12.22 4.47 -1.70
C ALA A 126 -11.12 3.60 -2.31
N SER A 127 -10.57 2.64 -1.54
CA SER A 127 -9.57 1.70 -2.04
C SER A 127 -10.14 0.76 -3.09
N LEU A 128 -11.36 0.27 -2.92
CA LEU A 128 -12.02 -0.58 -3.91
C LEU A 128 -12.18 0.14 -5.26
N ARG A 129 -12.66 1.38 -5.26
CA ARG A 129 -12.77 2.20 -6.50
C ARG A 129 -11.41 2.48 -7.13
N LEU A 130 -10.37 2.70 -6.34
CA LEU A 130 -9.02 2.95 -6.84
C LEU A 130 -8.47 1.70 -7.52
N LEU A 131 -8.59 0.54 -6.88
CA LEU A 131 -8.11 -0.74 -7.41
C LEU A 131 -8.89 -1.15 -8.67
N ASP A 132 -10.21 -0.97 -8.71
CA ASP A 132 -11.03 -1.19 -9.90
C ASP A 132 -10.52 -0.37 -11.10
N ARG A 133 -10.25 0.92 -10.90
CA ARG A 133 -9.66 1.79 -11.93
C ARG A 133 -8.25 1.36 -12.38
N LEU A 134 -7.52 0.66 -11.52
CA LEU A 134 -6.20 0.08 -11.84
C LEU A 134 -6.29 -1.31 -12.48
N GLY A 135 -7.52 -1.82 -12.72
CA GLY A 135 -7.76 -3.09 -13.39
C GLY A 135 -7.77 -4.32 -12.47
N PHE A 136 -7.86 -4.10 -11.16
CA PHE A 136 -8.12 -5.19 -10.22
C PHE A 136 -9.61 -5.54 -10.22
N HIS A 137 -9.91 -6.81 -10.10
CA HIS A 137 -11.27 -7.33 -9.96
C HIS A 137 -11.36 -8.27 -8.77
N GLU A 138 -12.52 -8.34 -8.17
CA GLU A 138 -12.80 -9.24 -7.05
C GLU A 138 -12.70 -10.70 -7.48
N THR A 139 -11.99 -11.50 -6.70
CA THR A 139 -11.88 -12.95 -6.89
C THR A 139 -12.74 -13.73 -5.90
N HIS A 140 -12.71 -13.32 -4.63
CA HIS A 140 -13.52 -13.92 -3.57
C HIS A 140 -13.60 -13.00 -2.35
N ARG A 141 -14.43 -13.39 -1.39
CA ARG A 141 -14.59 -12.74 -0.08
C ARG A 141 -14.42 -13.77 1.03
N ALA A 142 -13.99 -13.28 2.18
CA ALA A 142 -13.96 -14.08 3.39
C ALA A 142 -14.42 -13.25 4.59
N GLU A 143 -15.12 -13.89 5.50
CA GLU A 143 -15.59 -13.26 6.73
C GLU A 143 -14.57 -13.47 7.86
N ARG A 144 -14.49 -12.50 8.78
CA ARG A 144 -13.69 -12.59 10.00
C ARG A 144 -12.23 -12.96 9.75
N THR A 145 -11.61 -12.33 8.78
CA THR A 145 -10.22 -12.60 8.37
C THR A 145 -9.21 -11.87 9.23
N LEU A 146 -9.60 -10.74 9.83
CA LEU A 146 -8.73 -9.87 10.62
C LEU A 146 -9.44 -9.42 11.90
N LEU A 147 -8.77 -9.57 13.05
CA LEU A 147 -9.18 -8.92 14.28
C LEU A 147 -8.46 -7.57 14.40
N TRP A 148 -9.22 -6.48 14.17
CA TRP A 148 -8.71 -5.12 14.29
C TRP A 148 -9.25 -4.49 15.59
N LYS A 149 -8.38 -4.28 16.58
CA LYS A 149 -8.79 -4.00 17.97
C LYS A 149 -9.74 -5.12 18.45
N ASP A 150 -10.97 -4.79 18.81
CA ASP A 150 -11.99 -5.74 19.28
C ASP A 150 -13.02 -6.09 18.20
N GLU A 151 -12.78 -5.70 16.95
CA GLU A 151 -13.70 -5.91 15.83
C GLU A 151 -13.15 -6.94 14.84
N TRP A 152 -13.94 -7.96 14.52
CA TRP A 152 -13.66 -8.86 13.41
C TRP A 152 -14.04 -8.20 12.09
N CYS A 153 -13.07 -8.08 11.21
CA CYS A 153 -13.23 -7.49 9.88
C CYS A 153 -13.21 -8.57 8.81
N ASP A 154 -13.93 -8.30 7.73
CA ASP A 154 -13.98 -9.15 6.55
C ASP A 154 -12.99 -8.66 5.51
N SER A 155 -12.70 -9.51 4.51
CA SER A 155 -11.83 -9.17 3.40
C SER A 155 -12.47 -9.45 2.05
N ILE A 156 -12.22 -8.53 1.11
CA ILE A 156 -12.35 -8.76 -0.33
C ILE A 156 -10.96 -8.97 -0.89
N TYR A 157 -10.79 -10.08 -1.60
CA TYR A 157 -9.56 -10.38 -2.33
C TYR A 157 -9.74 -10.01 -3.79
N LEU A 158 -8.75 -9.29 -4.32
CA LEU A 158 -8.75 -8.81 -5.70
C LEU A 158 -7.48 -9.28 -6.42
N ALA A 159 -7.61 -9.49 -7.72
CA ALA A 159 -6.48 -9.77 -8.60
C ALA A 159 -6.51 -8.86 -9.83
N ARG A 160 -5.32 -8.53 -10.30
CA ARG A 160 -5.07 -7.85 -11.57
C ARG A 160 -4.15 -8.72 -12.40
N PRO A 161 -4.68 -9.45 -13.39
CA PRO A 161 -3.87 -10.22 -14.34
C PRO A 161 -2.93 -9.30 -15.10
N ARG A 162 -1.78 -9.80 -15.44
CA ARG A 162 -0.86 -9.08 -16.31
C ARG A 162 -1.45 -8.99 -17.72
N TRP A 163 -1.47 -7.81 -18.31
CA TRP A 163 -1.87 -7.62 -19.71
C TRP A 163 -0.91 -8.38 -20.63
N GLY A 164 -1.46 -9.26 -21.49
CA GLY A 164 -0.70 -9.99 -22.50
C GLY A 164 -0.33 -11.42 -22.17
N LEU A 165 -0.60 -11.92 -20.98
CA LEU A 165 -0.65 -13.34 -20.69
C LEU A 165 -2.09 -13.81 -20.93
N ALA A 166 -2.43 -14.08 -22.18
CA ALA A 166 -3.66 -14.83 -22.49
C ALA A 166 -3.55 -16.21 -21.85
N ALA A 167 -4.61 -16.60 -21.15
CA ALA A 167 -4.77 -17.94 -20.62
C ALA A 167 -4.64 -19.02 -21.70
#